data_697e59302a45bdcb345f27e1e53bc760
#
_entry.id   697e59302a45bdcb345f27e1e53bc760
#
_cell.length_a   1.000
_cell.length_b   1.000
_cell.length_c   1.000
_cell.angle_alpha   90.00
_cell.angle_beta   90.00
_cell.angle_gamma   90.00
#
_symmetry.space_group_name_H-M   'P 1'
#
loop_
_entity.id
_entity.type
_entity.pdbx_description
1 polymer ?
#
loop_
_entity_poly.entity_id
_entity_poly.type
_entity_poly.pdbx_seq_one_letter_code
_entity_poly.pdbx_strand_id
1 'polypeptide(L)'
;RYAGEVMGLSGCGPTALSMVAIFMTGDITKNPRWVADFASQNGYAVDGSGTAWSLMLEGARQIGLSSKEIPVERERVENNLQAGNPIIALMGPGEFTSNGHFIVLTGLQNGRLKINDPNSRKNSEKTWDIDQVLEQTKAVWVYYK
;
A
#
# COMPACT_ATOMS: atom_id res chain seq x y z
N ARG A 1 19.12 6.13 5.78
CA ARG A 1 17.72 6.55 5.67
C ARG A 1 17.31 6.58 4.20
N TYR A 2 16.17 6.06 3.94
CA TYR A 2 15.68 5.86 2.58
C TYR A 2 15.34 7.20 1.91
N ALA A 3 15.97 7.45 0.76
CA ALA A 3 15.70 8.63 -0.09
C ALA A 3 15.73 9.99 0.64
N GLY A 4 16.35 10.06 1.81
CA GLY A 4 16.38 11.30 2.56
C GLY A 4 15.05 11.73 3.15
N GLU A 5 14.04 10.92 3.04
CA GLU A 5 12.68 11.22 3.44
C GLU A 5 12.40 10.92 4.91
N VAL A 6 11.25 11.39 5.36
CA VAL A 6 10.68 10.94 6.62
C VAL A 6 10.47 9.43 6.52
N MET A 7 11.03 8.70 7.46
CA MET A 7 11.00 7.24 7.42
C MET A 7 9.61 6.66 7.29
N GLY A 8 8.63 7.27 7.95
CA GLY A 8 7.26 6.77 7.90
C GLY A 8 6.75 6.63 6.49
N LEU A 9 6.88 7.68 5.68
CA LEU A 9 6.33 7.66 4.33
C LEU A 9 7.23 6.92 3.36
N SER A 10 8.54 7.23 3.33
CA SER A 10 9.45 6.63 2.35
C SER A 10 9.70 5.15 2.62
N GLY A 11 9.74 4.76 3.90
CA GLY A 11 9.97 3.36 4.27
C GLY A 11 8.73 2.50 4.10
N CYS A 12 7.56 3.01 4.45
CA CYS A 12 6.35 2.21 4.39
C CYS A 12 5.86 1.96 2.96
N GLY A 13 6.17 2.84 2.02
CA GLY A 13 5.82 2.60 0.62
C GLY A 13 6.43 1.33 0.06
N PRO A 14 7.76 1.20 0.06
CA PRO A 14 8.40 -0.03 -0.36
C PRO A 14 7.99 -1.25 0.45
N THR A 15 7.77 -1.10 1.76
CA THR A 15 7.31 -2.22 2.58
C THR A 15 5.91 -2.68 2.18
N ALA A 16 4.99 -1.75 1.95
CA ALA A 16 3.65 -2.09 1.50
C ALA A 16 3.69 -2.79 0.14
N LEU A 17 4.47 -2.28 -0.79
CA LEU A 17 4.58 -2.90 -2.12
C LEU A 17 5.22 -4.28 -2.03
N SER A 18 6.22 -4.44 -1.15
CA SER A 18 6.83 -5.75 -0.90
C SER A 18 5.80 -6.76 -0.42
N MET A 19 4.94 -6.37 0.52
CA MET A 19 3.90 -7.26 1.03
C MET A 19 3.00 -7.74 -0.10
N VAL A 20 2.58 -6.85 -0.98
CA VAL A 20 1.74 -7.20 -2.11
C VAL A 20 2.49 -8.08 -3.09
N ALA A 21 3.74 -7.75 -3.41
CA ALA A 21 4.54 -8.52 -4.37
C ALA A 21 4.72 -9.96 -3.89
N ILE A 22 5.07 -10.15 -2.63
CA ILE A 22 5.24 -11.48 -2.06
C ILE A 22 3.92 -12.25 -2.05
N PHE A 23 2.84 -11.58 -1.65
CA PHE A 23 1.52 -12.20 -1.63
C PHE A 23 1.09 -12.65 -3.02
N MET A 24 1.28 -11.81 -4.03
CA MET A 24 0.81 -12.09 -5.38
C MET A 24 1.68 -13.09 -6.13
N THR A 25 2.99 -13.09 -5.91
CA THR A 25 3.93 -13.90 -6.69
C THR A 25 4.52 -15.05 -5.92
N GLY A 26 4.53 -14.99 -4.58
CA GLY A 26 5.21 -15.98 -3.75
C GLY A 26 6.72 -15.81 -3.71
N ASP A 27 7.26 -14.80 -4.38
CA ASP A 27 8.70 -14.57 -4.46
C ASP A 27 9.18 -13.78 -3.24
N ILE A 28 9.71 -14.48 -2.25
CA ILE A 28 10.16 -13.87 -1.00
C ILE A 28 11.41 -13.00 -1.18
N THR A 29 12.07 -13.06 -2.34
CA THR A 29 13.20 -12.15 -2.60
C THR A 29 12.74 -10.71 -2.78
N LYS A 30 11.47 -10.49 -3.09
CA LYS A 30 10.89 -9.16 -3.21
C LYS A 30 10.58 -8.56 -1.83
N ASN A 31 11.53 -8.67 -0.91
CA ASN A 31 11.37 -8.17 0.47
C ASN A 31 11.46 -6.64 0.50
N PRO A 32 11.18 -6.02 1.66
CA PRO A 32 11.17 -4.55 1.74
C PRO A 32 12.48 -3.90 1.31
N ARG A 33 13.61 -4.51 1.64
CA ARG A 33 14.91 -3.95 1.23
C ARG A 33 15.09 -4.01 -0.28
N TRP A 34 14.70 -5.13 -0.89
CA TRP A 34 14.79 -5.27 -2.34
C TRP A 34 13.94 -4.21 -3.04
N VAL A 35 12.72 -3.99 -2.55
CA VAL A 35 11.83 -3.01 -3.16
C VAL A 35 12.37 -1.59 -2.94
N ALA A 36 12.91 -1.29 -1.76
CA ALA A 36 13.51 0.01 -1.50
C ALA A 36 14.70 0.29 -2.44
N ASP A 37 15.56 -0.71 -2.63
CA ASP A 37 16.69 -0.58 -3.55
C ASP A 37 16.22 -0.40 -4.99
N PHE A 38 15.23 -1.19 -5.41
CA PHE A 38 14.62 -1.05 -6.72
C PHE A 38 14.07 0.37 -6.92
N ALA A 39 13.36 0.89 -5.93
CA ALA A 39 12.77 2.22 -6.01
C ALA A 39 13.87 3.29 -6.16
N SER A 40 14.95 3.17 -5.37
CA SER A 40 16.07 4.11 -5.47
C SER A 40 16.74 4.06 -6.83
N GLN A 41 16.97 2.86 -7.33
CA GLN A 41 17.69 2.68 -8.60
C GLN A 41 16.86 3.13 -9.81
N ASN A 42 15.55 3.16 -9.68
CA ASN A 42 14.66 3.51 -10.78
C ASN A 42 13.99 4.87 -10.64
N GLY A 43 14.47 5.70 -9.71
CA GLY A 43 13.99 7.06 -9.58
C GLY A 43 12.67 7.22 -8.84
N TYR A 44 12.20 6.18 -8.15
CA TYR A 44 10.96 6.26 -7.38
C TYR A 44 11.15 6.68 -5.94
N ALA A 45 12.38 6.89 -5.52
CA ALA A 45 12.71 7.15 -4.12
C ALA A 45 13.25 8.56 -3.91
N VAL A 46 12.78 9.52 -4.69
CA VAL A 46 13.13 10.93 -4.48
C VAL A 46 12.00 11.62 -3.73
N ASP A 47 12.33 12.72 -3.08
CA ASP A 47 11.37 13.51 -2.33
C ASP A 47 10.27 14.00 -3.28
N GLY A 48 9.06 13.93 -2.79
CA GLY A 48 7.92 14.38 -3.56
C GLY A 48 6.84 13.32 -3.65
N SER A 49 5.60 13.76 -3.54
CA SER A 49 4.47 12.84 -3.54
C SER A 49 4.31 12.07 -4.85
N GLY A 50 4.74 12.68 -5.98
CA GLY A 50 4.60 12.05 -7.29
C GLY A 50 5.38 10.76 -7.43
N THR A 51 6.54 10.65 -6.80
CA THR A 51 7.36 9.44 -6.88
C THR A 51 6.73 8.27 -6.15
N ALA A 52 6.09 8.52 -5.01
CA ALA A 52 5.40 7.47 -4.28
C ALA A 52 4.23 6.91 -5.08
N TRP A 53 3.46 7.78 -5.74
CA TRP A 53 2.35 7.36 -6.59
C TRP A 53 2.86 6.54 -7.76
N SER A 54 3.96 6.98 -8.39
CA SER A 54 4.55 6.26 -9.52
C SER A 54 5.06 4.89 -9.10
N LEU A 55 5.62 4.76 -7.90
CA LEU A 55 6.07 3.47 -7.39
C LEU A 55 4.89 2.49 -7.30
N MET A 56 3.76 2.94 -6.78
CA MET A 56 2.59 2.08 -6.58
C MET A 56 1.95 1.64 -7.89
N LEU A 57 2.07 2.42 -8.94
CA LEU A 57 1.48 2.10 -10.24
C LEU A 57 2.53 1.55 -11.20
N GLU A 58 3.43 2.40 -11.67
CA GLU A 58 4.41 2.03 -12.69
C GLU A 58 5.51 1.14 -12.13
N GLY A 59 5.98 1.44 -10.92
CA GLY A 59 7.00 0.60 -10.29
C GLY A 59 6.50 -0.81 -10.06
N ALA A 60 5.26 -0.94 -9.63
CA ALA A 60 4.66 -2.27 -9.43
C ALA A 60 4.62 -3.06 -10.75
N ARG A 61 4.29 -2.40 -11.85
CA ARG A 61 4.26 -3.05 -13.16
C ARG A 61 5.66 -3.52 -13.59
N GLN A 62 6.68 -2.74 -13.28
CA GLN A 62 8.06 -3.11 -13.60
C GLN A 62 8.52 -4.36 -12.86
N ILE A 63 7.99 -4.62 -11.69
CA ILE A 63 8.35 -5.84 -10.95
C ILE A 63 7.38 -6.99 -11.21
N GLY A 64 6.51 -6.85 -12.21
CA GLY A 64 5.69 -7.94 -12.68
C GLY A 64 4.27 -7.99 -12.14
N LEU A 65 3.83 -6.96 -11.44
CA LEU A 65 2.46 -6.89 -10.92
C LEU A 65 1.56 -6.14 -11.89
N SER A 66 0.30 -6.53 -11.95
CA SER A 66 -0.73 -5.72 -12.61
C SER A 66 -1.29 -4.75 -11.57
N SER A 67 -1.30 -3.48 -11.88
CA SER A 67 -1.75 -2.46 -10.94
C SER A 67 -2.61 -1.43 -11.61
N LYS A 68 -3.51 -0.83 -10.85
CA LYS A 68 -4.40 0.21 -11.33
C LYS A 68 -4.79 1.11 -10.16
N GLU A 69 -4.74 2.41 -10.36
CA GLU A 69 -5.32 3.33 -9.40
C GLU A 69 -6.83 3.38 -9.61
N ILE A 70 -7.60 3.32 -8.53
CA ILE A 70 -9.05 3.36 -8.59
C ILE A 70 -9.58 4.50 -7.71
N PRO A 71 -10.81 4.97 -7.95
CA PRO A 71 -11.40 5.95 -7.04
C PRO A 71 -11.54 5.42 -5.62
N VAL A 72 -11.45 6.31 -4.64
CA VAL A 72 -11.62 5.95 -3.24
C VAL A 72 -13.11 5.83 -2.97
N GLU A 73 -13.69 4.68 -3.31
CA GLU A 73 -15.12 4.39 -3.20
C GLU A 73 -15.30 3.03 -2.55
N ARG A 74 -16.23 2.97 -1.61
CA ARG A 74 -16.48 1.74 -0.84
C ARG A 74 -16.75 0.54 -1.74
N GLU A 75 -17.64 0.70 -2.72
CA GLU A 75 -18.03 -0.40 -3.59
C GLU A 75 -16.84 -0.96 -4.35
N ARG A 76 -15.99 -0.09 -4.87
CA ARG A 76 -14.81 -0.53 -5.64
C ARG A 76 -13.80 -1.25 -4.75
N VAL A 77 -13.61 -0.75 -3.54
CA VAL A 77 -12.72 -1.38 -2.58
C VAL A 77 -13.26 -2.76 -2.20
N GLU A 78 -14.54 -2.83 -1.86
CA GLU A 78 -15.16 -4.12 -1.47
C GLU A 78 -15.10 -5.14 -2.59
N ASN A 79 -15.44 -4.74 -3.81
CA ASN A 79 -15.47 -5.66 -4.95
C ASN A 79 -14.07 -6.22 -5.24
N ASN A 80 -13.04 -5.39 -5.17
CA ASN A 80 -11.68 -5.86 -5.39
C ASN A 80 -11.20 -6.79 -4.29
N LEU A 81 -11.49 -6.47 -3.05
CA LEU A 81 -11.08 -7.34 -1.94
C LEU A 81 -11.81 -8.67 -2.00
N GLN A 82 -13.09 -8.68 -2.37
CA GLN A 82 -13.85 -9.91 -2.54
C GLN A 82 -13.30 -10.78 -3.66
N ALA A 83 -12.74 -10.16 -4.69
CA ALA A 83 -12.12 -10.88 -5.79
C ALA A 83 -10.72 -11.41 -5.46
N GLY A 84 -10.21 -11.11 -4.27
CA GLY A 84 -8.87 -11.52 -3.85
C GLY A 84 -7.77 -10.58 -4.27
N ASN A 85 -8.11 -9.36 -4.67
CA ASN A 85 -7.15 -8.36 -5.12
C ASN A 85 -6.77 -7.46 -3.94
N PRO A 86 -5.51 -7.51 -3.46
CA PRO A 86 -5.10 -6.61 -2.39
C PRO A 86 -4.99 -5.18 -2.88
N ILE A 87 -5.12 -4.25 -1.95
CA ILE A 87 -5.11 -2.81 -2.24
C ILE A 87 -4.07 -2.14 -1.36
N ILE A 88 -3.29 -1.22 -1.93
CA ILE A 88 -2.46 -0.32 -1.14
C ILE A 88 -3.21 1.00 -1.03
N ALA A 89 -3.33 1.51 0.18
CA ALA A 89 -4.00 2.78 0.46
C ALA A 89 -3.01 3.79 1.01
N LEU A 90 -3.01 4.98 0.43
CA LEU A 90 -2.26 6.11 0.97
C LEU A 90 -3.17 6.85 1.95
N MET A 91 -2.79 6.81 3.22
CA MET A 91 -3.57 7.44 4.29
C MET A 91 -3.13 8.86 4.50
N GLY A 92 -4.11 9.76 4.68
CA GLY A 92 -3.85 11.11 5.14
C GLY A 92 -3.92 11.19 6.65
N PRO A 93 -3.84 12.41 7.21
CA PRO A 93 -3.88 12.57 8.67
C PRO A 93 -5.12 11.94 9.30
N GLY A 94 -4.91 11.20 10.37
CA GLY A 94 -5.99 10.50 11.06
C GLY A 94 -5.44 9.43 11.98
N GLU A 95 -6.14 8.33 12.05
CA GLU A 95 -5.81 7.25 13.00
C GLU A 95 -4.55 6.48 12.66
N PHE A 96 -4.12 6.49 11.40
CA PHE A 96 -2.95 5.73 10.95
C PHE A 96 -1.68 6.55 10.93
N THR A 97 -1.78 7.86 10.79
CA THR A 97 -0.63 8.73 10.65
C THR A 97 -1.02 10.17 10.95
N SER A 98 -0.03 10.97 11.30
CA SER A 98 -0.25 12.42 11.45
C SER A 98 -0.04 13.17 10.14
N ASN A 99 0.68 12.61 9.17
CA ASN A 99 0.95 13.31 7.91
C ASN A 99 0.79 12.43 6.66
N GLY A 100 1.28 11.21 6.63
CA GLY A 100 1.10 10.33 5.48
C GLY A 100 1.67 8.96 5.75
N HIS A 101 1.03 7.91 5.18
CA HIS A 101 1.42 6.53 5.47
C HIS A 101 0.71 5.58 4.50
N PHE A 102 1.39 4.53 4.08
CA PHE A 102 0.79 3.48 3.25
C PHE A 102 0.42 2.28 4.10
N ILE A 103 -0.78 1.77 3.88
CA ILE A 103 -1.22 0.51 4.48
C ILE A 103 -1.71 -0.42 3.37
N VAL A 104 -1.77 -1.71 3.66
CA VAL A 104 -2.29 -2.71 2.73
C VAL A 104 -3.67 -3.16 3.21
N LEU A 105 -4.66 -3.10 2.34
CA LEU A 105 -5.97 -3.66 2.60
C LEU A 105 -5.94 -5.08 2.07
N THR A 106 -6.05 -6.06 2.96
CA THR A 106 -5.81 -7.46 2.60
C THR A 106 -7.08 -8.25 2.36
N GLY A 107 -8.21 -7.82 2.89
CA GLY A 107 -9.45 -8.55 2.71
C GLY A 107 -10.58 -8.00 3.56
N LEU A 108 -11.65 -8.77 3.61
CA LEU A 108 -12.83 -8.44 4.40
C LEU A 108 -13.11 -9.56 5.38
N GLN A 109 -13.58 -9.20 6.56
CA GLN A 109 -14.04 -10.15 7.55
C GLN A 109 -15.32 -9.59 8.15
N ASN A 110 -16.43 -10.29 7.93
CA ASN A 110 -17.75 -9.86 8.41
C ASN A 110 -18.08 -8.42 7.98
N GLY A 111 -17.73 -8.07 6.74
CA GLY A 111 -18.01 -6.75 6.18
C GLY A 111 -17.06 -5.66 6.64
N ARG A 112 -16.04 -5.99 7.43
CA ARG A 112 -15.05 -5.03 7.91
C ARG A 112 -13.71 -5.28 7.24
N LEU A 113 -12.88 -4.25 7.18
CA LEU A 113 -11.56 -4.34 6.54
C LEU A 113 -10.56 -5.07 7.41
N LYS A 114 -9.82 -5.98 6.79
CA LYS A 114 -8.57 -6.51 7.35
C LYS A 114 -7.44 -5.75 6.67
N ILE A 115 -6.50 -5.29 7.47
CA ILE A 115 -5.39 -4.50 6.96
C ILE A 115 -4.05 -5.03 7.44
N ASN A 116 -3.00 -4.61 6.77
CA ASN A 116 -1.64 -4.79 7.26
C ASN A 116 -0.98 -3.41 7.25
N ASP A 117 -0.68 -2.92 8.44
CA ASP A 117 -0.06 -1.62 8.63
C ASP A 117 1.43 -1.84 8.92
N PRO A 118 2.33 -1.45 7.99
CA PRO A 118 3.76 -1.70 8.17
C PRO A 118 4.34 -1.10 9.46
N ASN A 119 3.69 -0.10 10.03
CA ASN A 119 4.17 0.58 11.23
C ASN A 119 3.43 0.19 12.49
N SER A 120 2.43 -0.68 12.41
CA SER A 120 1.61 -0.98 13.60
C SER A 120 1.07 -2.40 13.57
N ARG A 121 1.61 -3.23 14.44
CA ARG A 121 1.06 -4.57 14.65
C ARG A 121 -0.35 -4.47 15.22
N LYS A 122 -0.57 -3.54 16.15
CA LYS A 122 -1.87 -3.35 16.77
C LYS A 122 -2.95 -3.03 15.75
N ASN A 123 -2.67 -2.13 14.81
CA ASN A 123 -3.62 -1.81 13.75
C ASN A 123 -3.86 -2.99 12.82
N SER A 124 -2.86 -3.84 12.65
CA SER A 124 -2.94 -5.00 11.75
C SER A 124 -3.70 -6.18 12.36
N GLU A 125 -3.87 -6.19 13.67
CA GLU A 125 -4.52 -7.30 14.37
C GLU A 125 -6.02 -7.17 14.47
N LYS A 126 -6.57 -5.98 14.25
CA LYS A 126 -8.01 -5.77 14.37
C LYS A 126 -8.63 -5.48 13.00
N THR A 127 -9.96 -5.55 12.96
CA THR A 127 -10.69 -5.15 11.76
C THR A 127 -11.13 -3.70 11.89
N TRP A 128 -11.44 -3.08 10.75
CA TRP A 128 -11.75 -1.65 10.69
C TRP A 128 -13.04 -1.42 9.90
N ASP A 129 -13.78 -0.42 10.32
CA ASP A 129 -14.93 0.04 9.55
C ASP A 129 -14.46 0.62 8.22
N ILE A 130 -15.06 0.19 7.11
CA ILE A 130 -14.62 0.59 5.78
C ILE A 130 -14.73 2.10 5.58
N ASP A 131 -15.86 2.69 5.95
CA ASP A 131 -16.08 4.11 5.75
C ASP A 131 -15.10 4.95 6.57
N GLN A 132 -14.82 4.50 7.80
CA GLN A 132 -13.86 5.18 8.66
C GLN A 132 -12.47 5.22 8.03
N VAL A 133 -12.04 4.11 7.43
CA VAL A 133 -10.74 4.04 6.76
C VAL A 133 -10.72 4.91 5.51
N LEU A 134 -11.78 4.82 4.69
CA LEU A 134 -11.82 5.56 3.43
C LEU A 134 -11.91 7.07 3.63
N GLU A 135 -12.51 7.53 4.74
CA GLU A 135 -12.51 8.96 5.06
C GLU A 135 -11.12 9.53 5.24
N GLN A 136 -10.16 8.70 5.61
CA GLN A 136 -8.78 9.10 5.85
C GLN A 136 -7.88 8.78 4.66
N THR A 137 -8.42 8.20 3.60
CA THR A 137 -7.64 7.69 2.46
C THR A 137 -7.57 8.71 1.35
N LYS A 138 -6.37 8.97 0.85
CA LYS A 138 -6.14 9.91 -0.26
C LYS A 138 -6.13 9.24 -1.61
N ALA A 139 -5.65 8.00 -1.69
CA ALA A 139 -5.56 7.27 -2.96
C ALA A 139 -5.46 5.78 -2.67
N VAL A 140 -5.94 4.98 -3.61
CA VAL A 140 -5.86 3.52 -3.52
C VAL A 140 -5.43 2.93 -4.87
N TRP A 141 -4.60 1.89 -4.79
CA TRP A 141 -4.14 1.11 -5.95
C TRP A 141 -4.48 -0.35 -5.71
N VAL A 142 -5.09 -0.98 -6.73
CA VAL A 142 -5.45 -2.39 -6.66
C VAL A 142 -4.41 -3.20 -7.44
N TYR A 143 -4.13 -4.40 -6.95
CA TYR A 143 -3.16 -5.33 -7.56
C TYR A 143 -3.86 -6.63 -7.89
N TYR A 144 -3.68 -7.10 -9.12
CA TYR A 144 -4.36 -8.31 -9.59
C TYR A 144 -3.45 -9.10 -10.53
N LYS A 145 -3.82 -10.33 -10.72
CA LYS A 145 -3.01 -11.24 -11.54
C LYS A 145 -3.16 -11.00 -13.02
#